data_2963fe09d2d8d7e445513a750b720224
#
_entry.id   2963fe09d2d8d7e445513a750b720224
#
_cell.length_a   1.000
_cell.length_b   1.000
_cell.length_c   1.000
_cell.angle_alpha   90.00
_cell.angle_beta   90.00
_cell.angle_gamma   90.00
#
_symmetry.space_group_name_H-M   'P 1'
#
loop_
_entity.id
_entity.type
_entity.pdbx_description
1 polymer ?
#
loop_
_entity_poly.entity_id
_entity_poly.type
_entity_poly.pdbx_seq_one_letter_code
_entity_poly.pdbx_strand_id
1 'polypeptide(L)'
;MVKRIIRIIGYLILFLVNLTLLWFFHSFLNLAIMVVMVFLPVVSILGARWVASGLTAEWEGPYESMEKGETFQVKLHLKNPAWLGVMNCTAFIQVKNAFYGTARTHELKVPLRAGKGQTVTYPVTVSKCGRIEFQVQKIQVADFLGLTAFSGPVSETYAVSVLPKAAESMEEELNGYTEGMTEVEEGTRKGSDFSEVQDIREYQPGDKMQNIHWKLSMKKDVLMVKERVSLSSRQLFLLVELHDNELGQMEEILDCAAGIADEMLRNQVPFSMVWWSVRNQDLVTWKVDYREQLEEGFRRIYYEELYEEQTLGREMYQRIYGEEAQFLWVGNRSYGNGEALTEYGENTGVYYGTIS
;
A
#
# COMPACT_ATOMS: atom_id res chain seq x y z
N MET A 1 7.32 -26.43 22.57
CA MET A 1 6.80 -27.76 22.95
C MET A 1 7.64 -28.38 24.09
N VAL A 2 8.95 -28.51 23.97
CA VAL A 2 9.84 -29.13 24.98
C VAL A 2 9.70 -28.54 26.40
N LYS A 3 9.71 -27.20 26.54
CA LYS A 3 9.56 -26.54 27.86
C LYS A 3 8.26 -26.87 28.58
N ARG A 4 7.17 -27.13 27.85
CA ARG A 4 5.88 -27.52 28.43
C ARG A 4 5.93 -28.98 28.94
N ILE A 5 6.50 -29.88 28.18
CA ILE A 5 6.70 -31.29 28.57
C ILE A 5 7.51 -31.38 29.85
N ILE A 6 8.62 -30.62 29.93
CA ILE A 6 9.46 -30.57 31.12
C ILE A 6 8.67 -30.13 32.37
N ARG A 7 7.80 -29.09 32.23
CA ARG A 7 6.96 -28.61 33.34
C ARG A 7 5.94 -29.66 33.78
N ILE A 8 5.30 -30.34 32.83
CA ILE A 8 4.36 -31.43 33.14
C ILE A 8 5.05 -32.56 33.87
N ILE A 9 6.21 -33.01 33.38
CA ILE A 9 7.02 -34.05 34.03
C ILE A 9 7.45 -33.60 35.47
N GLY A 10 7.92 -32.38 35.59
CA GLY A 10 8.30 -31.82 36.91
C GLY A 10 7.11 -31.79 37.86
N TYR A 11 5.93 -31.41 37.39
CA TYR A 11 4.73 -31.40 38.19
C TYR A 11 4.30 -32.81 38.63
N LEU A 12 4.37 -33.78 37.72
CA LEU A 12 4.08 -35.21 38.02
C LEU A 12 5.07 -35.79 39.06
N ILE A 13 6.36 -35.46 38.93
CA ILE A 13 7.37 -35.89 39.92
C ILE A 13 7.05 -35.32 41.30
N LEU A 14 6.73 -34.02 41.36
CA LEU A 14 6.38 -33.35 42.62
C LEU A 14 5.15 -33.96 43.25
N PHE A 15 4.12 -34.32 42.41
CA PHE A 15 2.92 -35.01 42.85
C PHE A 15 3.23 -36.39 43.41
N LEU A 16 4.06 -37.21 42.74
CA LEU A 16 4.51 -38.52 43.22
C LEU A 16 5.29 -38.43 44.53
N VAL A 17 6.19 -37.46 44.66
CA VAL A 17 6.90 -37.25 45.91
C VAL A 17 5.96 -36.92 47.08
N ASN A 18 4.96 -36.06 46.86
CA ASN A 18 3.96 -35.76 47.89
C ASN A 18 3.10 -36.97 48.22
N LEU A 19 2.75 -37.78 47.24
CA LEU A 19 2.00 -39.02 47.43
C LEU A 19 2.77 -40.02 48.30
N THR A 20 4.09 -40.19 48.08
CA THR A 20 4.94 -41.05 48.91
C THR A 20 5.08 -40.50 50.33
N LEU A 21 5.21 -39.19 50.48
CA LEU A 21 5.26 -38.55 51.82
C LEU A 21 3.94 -38.73 52.56
N LEU A 22 2.81 -38.64 51.89
CA LEU A 22 1.46 -38.92 52.49
C LEU A 22 1.38 -40.36 52.97
N TRP A 23 1.90 -41.31 52.19
CA TRP A 23 1.89 -42.73 52.58
C TRP A 23 2.72 -43.00 53.84
N PHE A 24 3.93 -42.34 53.98
CA PHE A 24 4.80 -42.59 55.12
C PHE A 24 4.41 -41.80 56.37
N PHE A 25 3.94 -40.57 56.23
CA PHE A 25 3.82 -39.66 57.39
C PHE A 25 2.36 -39.44 57.84
N HIS A 26 1.35 -39.85 57.07
CA HIS A 26 -0.08 -39.69 57.36
C HIS A 26 -0.45 -38.30 57.94
N SER A 27 0.24 -37.26 57.50
CA SER A 27 0.07 -35.90 58.02
C SER A 27 -1.08 -35.19 57.34
N PHE A 28 -1.92 -34.49 58.12
CA PHE A 28 -2.96 -33.61 57.60
C PHE A 28 -2.43 -32.58 56.64
N LEU A 29 -1.21 -32.04 56.88
CA LEU A 29 -0.56 -31.09 56.02
C LEU A 29 -0.28 -31.67 54.63
N ASN A 30 0.23 -32.89 54.51
CA ASN A 30 0.52 -33.55 53.27
C ASN A 30 -0.81 -33.84 52.46
N LEU A 31 -1.88 -34.15 53.20
CA LEU A 31 -3.21 -34.31 52.58
C LEU A 31 -3.72 -32.98 52.00
N ALA A 32 -3.60 -31.89 52.74
CA ALA A 32 -3.97 -30.54 52.26
C ALA A 32 -3.17 -30.13 51.03
N ILE A 33 -1.87 -30.37 51.00
CA ILE A 33 -1.00 -30.10 49.85
C ILE A 33 -1.44 -30.94 48.64
N MET A 34 -1.78 -32.22 48.83
CA MET A 34 -2.24 -33.11 47.78
C MET A 34 -3.55 -32.59 47.15
N VAL A 35 -4.51 -32.16 47.98
CA VAL A 35 -5.77 -31.56 47.51
C VAL A 35 -5.47 -30.31 46.66
N VAL A 36 -4.63 -29.42 47.13
CA VAL A 36 -4.21 -28.23 46.38
C VAL A 36 -3.55 -28.62 45.05
N MET A 37 -2.68 -29.61 45.05
CA MET A 37 -2.00 -30.09 43.82
C MET A 37 -2.99 -30.70 42.81
N VAL A 38 -4.09 -31.23 43.22
CA VAL A 38 -5.15 -31.72 42.28
C VAL A 38 -5.98 -30.55 41.75
N PHE A 39 -6.42 -29.66 42.62
CA PHE A 39 -7.33 -28.56 42.23
C PHE A 39 -6.65 -27.40 41.50
N LEU A 40 -5.39 -27.09 41.88
CA LEU A 40 -4.66 -25.94 41.30
C LEU A 40 -4.51 -26.01 39.77
N PRO A 41 -4.15 -27.15 39.13
CA PRO A 41 -4.09 -27.23 37.67
C PRO A 41 -5.47 -27.05 37.05
N VAL A 42 -6.51 -27.63 37.63
CA VAL A 42 -7.89 -27.55 37.13
C VAL A 42 -8.35 -26.08 37.11
N VAL A 43 -8.20 -25.39 38.24
CA VAL A 43 -8.55 -23.96 38.34
C VAL A 43 -7.72 -23.11 37.40
N SER A 44 -6.40 -23.39 37.30
CA SER A 44 -5.47 -22.70 36.41
C SER A 44 -5.88 -22.86 34.95
N ILE A 45 -6.20 -24.08 34.51
CA ILE A 45 -6.62 -24.41 33.15
C ILE A 45 -7.95 -23.74 32.80
N LEU A 46 -8.96 -23.88 33.70
CA LEU A 46 -10.28 -23.27 33.49
C LEU A 46 -10.17 -21.72 33.44
N GLY A 47 -9.39 -21.15 34.33
CA GLY A 47 -9.13 -19.70 34.36
C GLY A 47 -8.47 -19.19 33.06
N ALA A 48 -7.42 -19.89 32.59
CA ALA A 48 -6.74 -19.53 31.35
C ALA A 48 -7.66 -19.66 30.13
N ARG A 49 -8.50 -20.73 30.08
CA ARG A 49 -9.50 -20.93 29.02
C ARG A 49 -10.53 -19.80 29.02
N TRP A 50 -11.04 -19.44 30.19
CA TRP A 50 -12.01 -18.35 30.35
C TRP A 50 -11.44 -17.01 29.91
N VAL A 51 -10.23 -16.66 30.35
CA VAL A 51 -9.56 -15.44 29.89
C VAL A 51 -9.37 -15.46 28.37
N ALA A 52 -8.86 -16.56 27.81
CA ALA A 52 -8.62 -16.67 26.38
C ALA A 52 -9.89 -16.46 25.54
N SER A 53 -11.06 -16.94 26.00
CA SER A 53 -12.32 -16.79 25.27
C SER A 53 -12.90 -15.37 25.29
N GLY A 54 -12.57 -14.57 26.28
CA GLY A 54 -13.09 -13.22 26.46
C GLY A 54 -12.15 -12.09 25.99
N LEU A 55 -10.92 -12.40 25.55
CA LEU A 55 -9.98 -11.40 25.09
C LEU A 55 -10.48 -10.68 23.84
N THR A 56 -10.22 -9.38 23.76
CA THR A 56 -10.35 -8.60 22.53
C THR A 56 -9.03 -7.94 22.16
N ALA A 57 -8.77 -7.82 20.87
CA ALA A 57 -7.60 -7.17 20.33
C ALA A 57 -8.03 -6.18 19.24
N GLU A 58 -7.71 -4.92 19.43
CA GLU A 58 -8.07 -3.83 18.53
C GLU A 58 -6.82 -3.05 18.17
N TRP A 59 -6.72 -2.63 16.91
CA TRP A 59 -5.64 -1.80 16.43
C TRP A 59 -6.04 -0.33 16.40
N GLU A 60 -5.10 0.53 16.79
CA GLU A 60 -5.18 1.98 16.61
C GLU A 60 -3.87 2.47 16.00
N GLY A 61 -3.97 3.30 14.97
CA GLY A 61 -2.80 3.86 14.30
C GLY A 61 -3.19 5.05 13.42
N PRO A 62 -2.25 5.57 12.63
CA PRO A 62 -2.53 6.66 11.73
C PRO A 62 -3.60 6.27 10.70
N TYR A 63 -4.54 7.18 10.46
CA TYR A 63 -5.56 7.02 9.41
C TYR A 63 -5.10 7.58 8.06
N GLU A 64 -4.05 8.39 8.08
CA GLU A 64 -3.46 9.01 6.90
C GLU A 64 -2.39 8.11 6.29
N SER A 65 -2.10 8.35 5.01
CA SER A 65 -0.97 7.73 4.33
C SER A 65 0.34 8.21 4.94
N MET A 66 1.32 7.32 5.00
CA MET A 66 2.66 7.61 5.51
C MET A 66 3.65 7.59 4.35
N GLU A 67 4.71 8.38 4.43
CA GLU A 67 5.77 8.33 3.44
C GLU A 67 6.79 7.21 3.74
N LYS A 68 7.40 6.68 2.69
CA LYS A 68 8.46 5.67 2.80
C LYS A 68 9.63 6.19 3.63
N GLY A 69 10.09 5.40 4.59
CA GLY A 69 11.19 5.75 5.50
C GLY A 69 10.75 6.46 6.77
N GLU A 70 9.50 6.91 6.88
CA GLU A 70 8.98 7.47 8.12
C GLU A 70 8.76 6.40 9.18
N THR A 71 8.93 6.79 10.43
CA THR A 71 8.63 5.93 11.58
C THR A 71 7.31 6.37 12.19
N PHE A 72 6.34 5.48 12.18
CA PHE A 72 5.05 5.69 12.81
C PHE A 72 4.78 4.67 13.92
N GLN A 73 3.79 4.97 14.74
CA GLN A 73 3.44 4.13 15.88
C GLN A 73 2.08 3.50 15.66
N VAL A 74 2.03 2.18 15.73
CA VAL A 74 0.77 1.42 15.76
C VAL A 74 0.56 0.91 17.18
N LYS A 75 -0.65 1.10 17.70
CA LYS A 75 -1.02 0.68 19.04
C LYS A 75 -1.92 -0.54 18.97
N LEU A 76 -1.56 -1.56 19.73
CA LEU A 76 -2.40 -2.74 19.93
C LEU A 76 -3.07 -2.64 21.29
N HIS A 77 -4.37 -2.54 21.33
CA HIS A 77 -5.19 -2.55 22.53
C HIS A 77 -5.65 -3.97 22.81
N LEU A 78 -5.13 -4.56 23.87
CA LEU A 78 -5.54 -5.86 24.37
C LEU A 78 -6.43 -5.66 25.60
N LYS A 79 -7.67 -6.14 25.56
CA LYS A 79 -8.62 -6.01 26.65
C LYS A 79 -8.91 -7.39 27.26
N ASN A 80 -8.70 -7.50 28.56
CA ASN A 80 -9.06 -8.69 29.33
C ASN A 80 -10.27 -8.35 30.23
N PRO A 81 -11.50 -8.74 29.86
CA PRO A 81 -12.68 -8.48 30.67
C PRO A 81 -12.79 -9.40 31.89
N ALA A 82 -11.98 -10.45 31.94
CA ALA A 82 -12.03 -11.41 33.05
C ALA A 82 -11.48 -10.82 34.36
N TRP A 83 -12.02 -11.25 35.48
CA TRP A 83 -11.52 -10.87 36.81
C TRP A 83 -10.16 -11.50 37.14
N LEU A 84 -9.65 -12.42 36.31
CA LEU A 84 -8.37 -13.10 36.46
C LEU A 84 -7.34 -12.47 35.52
N GLY A 85 -6.18 -12.11 36.08
CA GLY A 85 -5.02 -11.66 35.30
C GLY A 85 -4.20 -12.85 34.79
N VAL A 86 -3.49 -12.66 33.69
CA VAL A 86 -2.60 -13.65 33.10
C VAL A 86 -1.22 -13.05 32.87
N MET A 87 -0.20 -13.71 33.41
CA MET A 87 1.21 -13.26 33.27
C MET A 87 1.84 -13.72 31.94
N ASN A 88 1.38 -14.85 31.39
CA ASN A 88 1.95 -15.49 30.21
C ASN A 88 0.97 -15.42 29.02
N CYS A 89 0.79 -14.23 28.47
CA CYS A 89 0.09 -14.02 27.23
C CYS A 89 1.08 -13.71 26.11
N THR A 90 0.97 -14.38 24.97
CA THR A 90 1.81 -14.13 23.79
C THR A 90 0.90 -13.85 22.60
N ALA A 91 1.02 -12.65 22.03
CA ALA A 91 0.37 -12.28 20.79
C ALA A 91 1.33 -12.52 19.61
N PHE A 92 0.84 -13.18 18.56
CA PHE A 92 1.53 -13.39 17.30
C PHE A 92 1.00 -12.37 16.30
N ILE A 93 1.82 -11.37 16.03
CA ILE A 93 1.48 -10.25 15.16
C ILE A 93 2.09 -10.53 13.79
N GLN A 94 1.26 -10.60 12.76
CA GLN A 94 1.70 -10.60 11.38
C GLN A 94 1.70 -9.18 10.84
N VAL A 95 2.82 -8.77 10.26
CA VAL A 95 2.97 -7.56 9.46
C VAL A 95 3.20 -8.01 8.03
N LYS A 96 2.29 -7.67 7.14
CA LYS A 96 2.32 -8.06 5.73
C LYS A 96 2.31 -6.82 4.84
N ASN A 97 3.23 -6.75 3.87
CA ASN A 97 3.05 -5.86 2.74
C ASN A 97 2.21 -6.60 1.70
N ALA A 98 0.95 -6.16 1.52
CA ALA A 98 0.00 -6.85 0.64
C ALA A 98 0.38 -6.72 -0.83
N PHE A 99 1.01 -5.61 -1.23
CA PHE A 99 1.43 -5.35 -2.60
C PHE A 99 2.54 -6.30 -3.06
N TYR A 100 3.57 -6.52 -2.23
CA TYR A 100 4.67 -7.44 -2.54
C TYR A 100 4.45 -8.87 -2.03
N GLY A 101 3.37 -9.14 -1.34
CA GLY A 101 3.10 -10.45 -0.76
C GLY A 101 4.04 -10.87 0.37
N THR A 102 4.90 -9.99 0.86
CA THR A 102 5.87 -10.29 1.90
C THR A 102 5.24 -10.20 3.29
N ALA A 103 5.51 -11.18 4.15
CA ALA A 103 4.97 -11.21 5.50
C ALA A 103 6.03 -11.58 6.54
N ARG A 104 5.97 -10.95 7.72
CA ARG A 104 6.79 -11.27 8.89
C ARG A 104 5.91 -11.43 10.11
N THR A 105 6.21 -12.41 10.94
CA THR A 105 5.47 -12.65 12.20
C THR A 105 6.37 -12.33 13.37
N HIS A 106 5.86 -11.53 14.30
CA HIS A 106 6.53 -11.14 15.53
C HIS A 106 5.79 -11.70 16.75
N GLU A 107 6.54 -12.20 17.72
CA GLU A 107 5.99 -12.66 18.99
C GLU A 107 6.08 -11.54 20.03
N LEU A 108 4.95 -11.14 20.57
CA LEU A 108 4.87 -10.13 21.62
C LEU A 108 4.35 -10.75 22.91
N LYS A 109 5.14 -10.72 23.97
CA LYS A 109 4.73 -11.18 25.30
C LYS A 109 4.18 -10.03 26.12
N VAL A 110 2.93 -10.13 26.51
CA VAL A 110 2.21 -9.06 27.22
C VAL A 110 1.52 -9.68 28.45
N PRO A 111 1.84 -9.25 29.66
CA PRO A 111 1.05 -9.62 30.82
C PRO A 111 -0.30 -8.89 30.78
N LEU A 112 -1.39 -9.60 31.01
CA LEU A 112 -2.74 -9.04 31.00
C LEU A 112 -3.27 -8.93 32.43
N ARG A 113 -3.60 -7.73 32.85
CA ARG A 113 -4.21 -7.47 34.15
C ARG A 113 -5.71 -7.81 34.13
N ALA A 114 -6.23 -8.22 35.29
CA ALA A 114 -7.65 -8.52 35.48
C ALA A 114 -8.54 -7.28 35.24
N GLY A 115 -9.57 -7.41 34.44
CA GLY A 115 -10.57 -6.37 34.19
C GLY A 115 -10.03 -5.09 33.55
N LYS A 116 -8.82 -5.10 32.95
CA LYS A 116 -8.18 -3.93 32.38
C LYS A 116 -7.74 -4.14 30.93
N GLY A 117 -7.75 -3.06 30.17
CA GLY A 117 -7.08 -2.97 28.88
C GLY A 117 -5.61 -2.66 29.05
N GLN A 118 -4.79 -3.16 28.14
CA GLN A 118 -3.36 -2.82 28.02
C GLN A 118 -3.08 -2.42 26.59
N THR A 119 -2.42 -1.28 26.44
CA THR A 119 -1.98 -0.77 25.14
C THR A 119 -0.50 -1.08 24.97
N VAL A 120 -0.16 -1.67 23.85
CA VAL A 120 1.22 -1.89 23.45
C VAL A 120 1.49 -1.07 22.20
N THR A 121 2.47 -0.17 22.29
CA THR A 121 2.90 0.65 21.16
C THR A 121 4.00 -0.09 20.40
N TYR A 122 3.81 -0.23 19.11
CA TYR A 122 4.73 -0.88 18.18
C TYR A 122 5.26 0.16 17.19
N PRO A 123 6.51 0.61 17.30
CA PRO A 123 7.12 1.48 16.32
C PRO A 123 7.40 0.70 15.03
N VAL A 124 6.97 1.25 13.91
CA VAL A 124 7.13 0.65 12.59
C VAL A 124 7.88 1.62 11.70
N THR A 125 8.96 1.15 11.10
CA THR A 125 9.65 1.85 10.02
C THR A 125 9.54 1.00 8.77
N VAL A 126 8.96 1.53 7.71
CA VAL A 126 8.72 0.80 6.47
C VAL A 126 9.64 1.33 5.40
N SER A 127 10.49 0.46 4.86
CA SER A 127 11.46 0.78 3.81
C SER A 127 10.91 0.62 2.39
N LYS A 128 9.73 0.01 2.25
CA LYS A 128 9.08 -0.25 0.96
C LYS A 128 7.69 0.34 0.92
N CYS A 129 7.29 0.88 -0.23
CA CYS A 129 5.92 1.33 -0.46
C CYS A 129 4.93 0.18 -0.41
N GLY A 130 3.65 0.50 -0.37
CA GLY A 130 2.59 -0.49 -0.46
C GLY A 130 1.60 -0.41 0.69
N ARG A 131 0.69 -1.37 0.70
CA ARG A 131 -0.31 -1.51 1.74
C ARG A 131 0.22 -2.44 2.83
N ILE A 132 0.51 -1.88 3.99
CA ILE A 132 1.01 -2.61 5.16
C ILE A 132 -0.16 -3.02 6.03
N GLU A 133 -0.34 -4.32 6.19
CA GLU A 133 -1.41 -4.93 6.97
C GLU A 133 -0.88 -5.47 8.28
N PHE A 134 -1.54 -5.11 9.38
CA PHE A 134 -1.26 -5.59 10.74
C PHE A 134 -2.40 -6.48 11.18
N GLN A 135 -2.10 -7.70 11.56
CA GLN A 135 -3.09 -8.64 12.06
C GLN A 135 -2.54 -9.44 13.24
N VAL A 136 -3.32 -9.57 14.29
CA VAL A 136 -3.03 -10.56 15.32
C VAL A 136 -3.56 -11.91 14.85
N GLN A 137 -2.67 -12.78 14.40
CA GLN A 137 -3.04 -14.11 13.93
C GLN A 137 -3.53 -15.01 15.05
N LYS A 138 -2.94 -14.86 16.24
CA LYS A 138 -3.20 -15.73 17.37
C LYS A 138 -2.76 -15.07 18.66
N ILE A 139 -3.58 -15.17 19.67
CA ILE A 139 -3.22 -14.83 21.05
C ILE A 139 -3.15 -16.13 21.83
N GLN A 140 -2.01 -16.44 22.45
CA GLN A 140 -1.84 -17.60 23.29
C GLN A 140 -1.82 -17.17 24.75
N VAL A 141 -2.77 -17.70 25.52
CA VAL A 141 -2.86 -17.53 26.98
C VAL A 141 -2.42 -18.84 27.62
N ALA A 142 -1.27 -18.82 28.27
CA ALA A 142 -0.82 -19.96 29.06
C ALA A 142 -1.45 -19.92 30.45
N ASP A 143 -1.77 -21.08 30.99
CA ASP A 143 -2.24 -21.22 32.37
C ASP A 143 -1.12 -20.84 33.36
N PHE A 144 -1.48 -20.60 34.63
CA PHE A 144 -0.54 -20.14 35.67
C PHE A 144 0.65 -21.08 35.86
N LEU A 145 0.42 -22.39 35.76
CA LEU A 145 1.47 -23.40 35.87
C LEU A 145 2.27 -23.59 34.57
N GLY A 146 1.77 -23.06 33.46
CA GLY A 146 2.35 -23.20 32.13
C GLY A 146 2.27 -24.63 31.58
N LEU A 147 1.30 -25.41 32.03
CA LEU A 147 1.04 -26.78 31.58
C LEU A 147 0.30 -26.79 30.24
N THR A 148 -0.61 -25.82 30.05
CA THR A 148 -1.44 -25.69 28.85
C THR A 148 -1.41 -24.27 28.30
N ALA A 149 -1.87 -24.09 27.04
CA ALA A 149 -2.11 -22.77 26.48
C ALA A 149 -3.33 -22.82 25.56
N PHE A 150 -4.15 -21.80 25.67
CA PHE A 150 -5.39 -21.63 24.89
C PHE A 150 -5.20 -20.50 23.90
N SER A 151 -5.86 -20.64 22.74
CA SER A 151 -5.89 -19.59 21.73
C SER A 151 -7.06 -18.66 21.98
N GLY A 152 -6.79 -17.37 22.05
CA GLY A 152 -7.78 -16.32 22.02
C GLY A 152 -8.20 -15.96 20.58
N PRO A 153 -9.08 -14.96 20.43
CA PRO A 153 -9.59 -14.51 19.15
C PRO A 153 -8.49 -13.87 18.29
N VAL A 154 -8.76 -13.81 16.99
CA VAL A 154 -7.96 -13.08 15.97
C VAL A 154 -8.48 -11.66 15.92
N SER A 155 -7.61 -10.66 15.72
CA SER A 155 -8.03 -9.28 15.50
C SER A 155 -8.50 -9.03 14.07
N GLU A 156 -9.27 -7.98 13.89
CA GLU A 156 -9.46 -7.41 12.56
C GLU A 156 -8.11 -6.93 11.98
N THR A 157 -8.03 -6.89 10.65
CA THR A 157 -6.84 -6.40 9.95
C THR A 157 -6.87 -4.87 9.95
N TYR A 158 -5.81 -4.26 10.45
CA TYR A 158 -5.57 -2.84 10.33
C TYR A 158 -4.56 -2.60 9.20
N ALA A 159 -4.83 -1.66 8.30
CA ALA A 159 -3.99 -1.39 7.15
C ALA A 159 -3.61 0.09 7.06
N VAL A 160 -2.36 0.33 6.69
CA VAL A 160 -1.80 1.67 6.41
C VAL A 160 -1.19 1.65 5.02
N SER A 161 -1.42 2.69 4.23
CA SER A 161 -0.77 2.88 2.95
C SER A 161 0.54 3.66 3.13
N VAL A 162 1.63 3.10 2.64
CA VAL A 162 2.94 3.75 2.61
C VAL A 162 3.20 4.23 1.20
N LEU A 163 3.25 5.55 1.03
CA LEU A 163 3.44 6.20 -0.25
C LEU A 163 4.90 6.21 -0.67
N PRO A 164 5.18 6.22 -1.97
CA PRO A 164 6.53 6.38 -2.48
C PRO A 164 7.09 7.77 -2.12
N LYS A 165 8.39 7.85 -1.97
CA LYS A 165 9.08 9.10 -1.75
C LYS A 165 9.52 9.65 -3.11
N ALA A 166 9.08 10.87 -3.44
CA ALA A 166 9.51 11.55 -4.66
C ALA A 166 11.04 11.65 -4.71
N ALA A 167 11.61 11.27 -5.83
CA ALA A 167 13.04 11.31 -6.02
C ALA A 167 13.51 12.75 -6.28
N GLU A 168 14.44 13.25 -5.47
CA GLU A 168 14.90 14.64 -5.51
C GLU A 168 15.64 15.03 -6.80
N SER A 169 16.17 14.07 -7.56
CA SER A 169 17.02 14.32 -8.74
C SER A 169 16.27 14.58 -10.04
N MET A 170 14.94 14.61 -10.04
CA MET A 170 14.14 14.79 -11.25
C MET A 170 13.80 16.26 -11.57
N GLU A 171 14.04 17.18 -10.64
CA GLU A 171 13.69 18.60 -10.83
C GLU A 171 14.43 19.23 -12.04
N GLU A 172 15.70 18.91 -12.26
CA GLU A 172 16.48 19.52 -13.36
C GLU A 172 16.09 19.00 -14.75
N GLU A 173 15.68 17.74 -14.85
CA GLU A 173 15.45 17.07 -16.12
C GLU A 173 14.02 17.24 -16.63
N LEU A 174 13.03 17.30 -15.70
CA LEU A 174 11.66 17.65 -16.04
C LEU A 174 11.47 19.13 -16.35
N ASN A 175 12.31 20.02 -15.80
CA ASN A 175 12.33 21.42 -16.20
C ASN A 175 12.67 21.56 -17.69
N GLY A 176 13.60 20.78 -18.22
CA GLY A 176 13.88 20.72 -19.66
C GLY A 176 12.68 20.26 -20.50
N TYR A 177 11.84 19.36 -19.94
CA TYR A 177 10.63 18.88 -20.63
C TYR A 177 9.48 19.87 -20.59
N THR A 178 9.21 20.46 -19.45
CA THR A 178 8.17 21.50 -19.30
C THR A 178 8.54 22.75 -20.08
N GLU A 179 9.81 23.13 -20.11
CA GLU A 179 10.33 24.21 -20.99
C GLU A 179 10.18 23.83 -22.46
N GLY A 180 10.52 22.63 -22.87
CA GLY A 180 10.32 22.15 -24.25
C GLY A 180 8.84 22.11 -24.64
N MET A 181 7.93 21.72 -23.75
CA MET A 181 6.48 21.81 -23.98
C MET A 181 6.00 23.27 -24.09
N THR A 182 6.54 24.16 -23.24
CA THR A 182 6.23 25.60 -23.27
C THR A 182 6.76 26.25 -24.55
N GLU A 183 7.97 25.85 -25.01
CA GLU A 183 8.53 26.31 -26.29
C GLU A 183 7.72 25.81 -27.50
N VAL A 184 7.22 24.57 -27.47
CA VAL A 184 6.31 24.04 -28.49
C VAL A 184 4.97 24.79 -28.47
N GLU A 185 4.42 25.11 -27.28
CA GLU A 185 3.23 25.96 -27.16
C GLU A 185 3.49 27.39 -27.62
N GLU A 186 4.63 28.00 -27.27
CA GLU A 186 5.00 29.33 -27.73
C GLU A 186 5.37 29.32 -29.22
N GLY A 187 6.04 28.30 -29.72
CA GLY A 187 6.28 28.09 -31.14
C GLY A 187 4.98 27.93 -31.94
N THR A 188 4.02 27.22 -31.41
CA THR A 188 2.67 27.06 -31.98
C THR A 188 1.86 28.36 -31.87
N ARG A 189 2.10 29.20 -30.84
CA ARG A 189 1.51 30.54 -30.72
C ARG A 189 2.16 31.57 -31.69
N LYS A 190 3.44 31.44 -31.99
CA LYS A 190 4.17 32.31 -32.93
C LYS A 190 3.98 31.88 -34.38
N GLY A 191 3.75 30.59 -34.65
CA GLY A 191 3.41 30.04 -35.95
C GLY A 191 1.90 29.96 -36.13
N SER A 192 1.18 31.07 -36.15
CA SER A 192 -0.28 31.18 -36.10
C SER A 192 -1.06 30.61 -37.30
N ASP A 193 -0.56 29.58 -38.01
CA ASP A 193 -1.19 29.10 -39.23
C ASP A 193 -1.54 27.60 -39.33
N PHE A 194 -1.25 26.83 -38.30
CA PHE A 194 -1.54 25.37 -38.29
C PHE A 194 -2.45 24.91 -37.15
N SER A 195 -3.52 25.68 -36.86
CA SER A 195 -4.67 25.04 -36.19
C SER A 195 -5.43 24.29 -37.27
N GLU A 196 -5.37 22.96 -37.26
CA GLU A 196 -6.19 22.14 -38.08
C GLU A 196 -7.66 22.55 -37.95
N VAL A 197 -8.24 22.99 -39.05
CA VAL A 197 -9.67 23.29 -39.15
C VAL A 197 -10.39 21.96 -39.18
N GLN A 198 -10.90 21.51 -38.02
CA GLN A 198 -11.55 20.23 -37.90
C GLN A 198 -12.96 20.23 -38.50
N ASP A 199 -13.65 21.38 -38.46
CA ASP A 199 -14.96 21.50 -39.08
C ASP A 199 -15.26 22.97 -39.50
N ILE A 200 -16.16 23.13 -40.45
CA ILE A 200 -16.62 24.44 -40.88
C ILE A 200 -18.14 24.44 -40.76
N ARG A 201 -18.67 25.15 -39.76
CA ARG A 201 -20.12 25.29 -39.53
C ARG A 201 -20.62 26.68 -39.89
N GLU A 202 -21.94 26.83 -39.96
CA GLU A 202 -22.58 28.12 -40.14
C GLU A 202 -22.37 29.03 -38.89
N TYR A 203 -22.22 30.33 -39.15
CA TYR A 203 -22.04 31.36 -38.14
C TYR A 203 -23.25 31.42 -37.18
N GLN A 204 -23.00 31.46 -35.91
CA GLN A 204 -23.99 31.74 -34.89
C GLN A 204 -23.70 33.08 -34.17
N PRO A 205 -24.75 33.83 -33.73
CA PRO A 205 -24.55 35.08 -32.99
C PRO A 205 -23.72 34.83 -31.75
N GLY A 206 -22.54 35.49 -31.65
CA GLY A 206 -21.54 35.29 -30.58
C GLY A 206 -20.21 34.76 -31.08
N ASP A 207 -20.12 34.25 -32.31
CA ASP A 207 -18.87 33.80 -32.91
C ASP A 207 -17.93 34.96 -33.21
N LYS A 208 -16.62 34.77 -32.95
CA LYS A 208 -15.61 35.79 -33.27
C LYS A 208 -15.44 35.98 -34.76
N MET A 209 -15.57 37.21 -35.25
CA MET A 209 -15.42 37.54 -36.66
C MET A 209 -14.09 37.12 -37.31
N GLN A 210 -13.04 37.01 -36.49
CA GLN A 210 -11.70 36.54 -36.92
C GLN A 210 -11.70 35.08 -37.37
N ASN A 211 -12.68 34.27 -36.97
CA ASN A 211 -12.77 32.87 -37.33
C ASN A 211 -13.60 32.63 -38.59
N ILE A 212 -14.12 33.68 -39.24
CA ILE A 212 -14.93 33.54 -40.47
C ILE A 212 -14.07 33.05 -41.62
N HIS A 213 -14.54 32.00 -42.31
CA HIS A 213 -13.91 31.49 -43.51
C HIS A 213 -14.45 32.24 -44.75
N TRP A 214 -13.98 33.46 -44.95
CA TRP A 214 -14.48 34.37 -45.98
C TRP A 214 -14.59 33.76 -47.39
N LYS A 215 -13.60 32.95 -47.79
CA LYS A 215 -13.59 32.31 -49.13
C LYS A 215 -14.74 31.30 -49.28
N LEU A 216 -15.12 30.55 -48.25
CA LEU A 216 -16.21 29.59 -48.33
C LEU A 216 -17.57 30.26 -48.11
N SER A 217 -17.61 31.29 -47.26
CA SER A 217 -18.80 32.10 -47.03
C SER A 217 -19.26 32.78 -48.31
N MET A 218 -18.34 33.34 -49.09
CA MET A 218 -18.67 33.91 -50.42
C MET A 218 -19.14 32.87 -51.43
N LYS A 219 -18.72 31.63 -51.34
CA LYS A 219 -19.11 30.57 -52.25
C LYS A 219 -20.47 29.97 -51.90
N LYS A 220 -20.83 29.97 -50.61
CA LYS A 220 -22.08 29.39 -50.11
C LYS A 220 -23.18 30.41 -49.82
N ASP A 221 -22.87 31.70 -49.92
CA ASP A 221 -23.76 32.84 -49.62
C ASP A 221 -24.28 32.83 -48.16
N VAL A 222 -23.55 32.12 -47.26
CA VAL A 222 -23.83 31.99 -45.84
C VAL A 222 -22.51 32.16 -45.08
N LEU A 223 -22.53 32.91 -43.99
CA LEU A 223 -21.33 33.08 -43.15
C LEU A 223 -20.91 31.74 -42.55
N MET A 224 -19.72 31.29 -42.91
CA MET A 224 -19.13 30.06 -42.42
C MET A 224 -18.00 30.38 -41.46
N VAL A 225 -17.98 29.71 -40.30
CA VAL A 225 -16.97 29.86 -39.23
C VAL A 225 -16.12 28.60 -39.18
N LYS A 226 -14.80 28.80 -39.11
CA LYS A 226 -13.84 27.74 -38.84
C LYS A 226 -13.94 27.38 -37.38
N GLU A 227 -14.42 26.20 -37.07
CA GLU A 227 -14.35 25.66 -35.72
C GLU A 227 -12.94 25.15 -35.47
N ARG A 228 -12.20 25.92 -34.70
CA ARG A 228 -10.86 25.52 -34.28
C ARG A 228 -11.02 24.69 -33.02
N VAL A 229 -10.64 23.43 -33.10
CA VAL A 229 -10.43 22.68 -31.84
C VAL A 229 -9.25 23.30 -31.12
N SER A 230 -9.54 23.91 -30.00
CA SER A 230 -8.47 24.31 -29.10
C SER A 230 -7.74 23.02 -28.70
N LEU A 231 -6.49 22.85 -29.11
CA LEU A 231 -5.57 21.82 -28.64
C LEU A 231 -5.25 21.96 -27.12
N SER A 232 -6.05 22.75 -26.40
CA SER A 232 -5.88 23.11 -25.00
C SER A 232 -6.32 22.05 -24.00
N SER A 233 -6.38 20.78 -24.38
CA SER A 233 -6.40 19.70 -23.39
C SER A 233 -5.76 18.43 -23.95
N ARG A 234 -4.49 18.49 -24.33
CA ARG A 234 -3.70 17.27 -24.41
C ARG A 234 -3.57 16.76 -22.97
N GLN A 235 -4.44 15.84 -22.61
CA GLN A 235 -4.33 15.15 -21.32
C GLN A 235 -3.07 14.29 -21.39
N LEU A 236 -2.10 14.62 -20.54
CA LEU A 236 -0.87 13.86 -20.47
C LEU A 236 -1.15 12.58 -19.68
N PHE A 237 -0.67 11.45 -20.19
CA PHE A 237 -0.80 10.16 -19.55
C PHE A 237 0.55 9.74 -18.96
N LEU A 238 0.57 9.49 -17.64
CA LEU A 238 1.69 8.90 -16.92
C LEU A 238 1.43 7.40 -16.79
N LEU A 239 2.04 6.61 -17.65
CA LEU A 239 1.90 5.16 -17.66
C LEU A 239 2.92 4.54 -16.71
N VAL A 240 2.42 3.93 -15.64
CA VAL A 240 3.22 3.26 -14.61
C VAL A 240 3.21 1.76 -14.87
N GLU A 241 4.38 1.18 -15.10
CA GLU A 241 4.56 -0.25 -15.29
C GLU A 241 4.51 -0.97 -13.95
N LEU A 242 3.61 -1.94 -13.78
CA LEU A 242 3.47 -2.70 -12.53
C LEU A 242 4.28 -4.01 -12.57
N HIS A 243 5.54 -3.88 -12.94
CA HIS A 243 6.47 -4.97 -13.05
C HIS A 243 7.30 -5.12 -11.78
N ASP A 244 7.35 -6.33 -11.21
CA ASP A 244 8.30 -6.67 -10.14
C ASP A 244 9.16 -7.84 -10.57
N ASN A 245 10.45 -7.70 -10.30
CA ASN A 245 11.37 -8.78 -10.39
C ASN A 245 11.99 -9.06 -9.01
N GLU A 246 12.77 -10.12 -8.89
CA GLU A 246 13.44 -10.49 -7.64
C GLU A 246 14.38 -9.40 -7.09
N LEU A 247 14.74 -8.40 -7.89
CA LEU A 247 15.62 -7.29 -7.54
C LEU A 247 14.89 -6.10 -6.90
N GLY A 248 13.54 -6.10 -6.87
CA GLY A 248 12.73 -5.04 -6.22
C GLY A 248 12.68 -3.74 -7.02
N GLN A 249 12.71 -3.80 -8.34
CA GLN A 249 12.65 -2.64 -9.25
C GLN A 249 11.35 -1.85 -9.12
N MET A 250 10.26 -2.47 -8.66
CA MET A 250 8.98 -1.80 -8.48
C MET A 250 9.07 -0.59 -7.54
N GLU A 251 9.95 -0.64 -6.51
CA GLU A 251 10.17 0.50 -5.61
C GLU A 251 10.71 1.71 -6.36
N GLU A 252 11.69 1.49 -7.25
CA GLU A 252 12.30 2.55 -8.05
C GLU A 252 11.30 3.13 -9.06
N ILE A 253 10.48 2.26 -9.67
CA ILE A 253 9.40 2.68 -10.59
C ILE A 253 8.40 3.59 -9.86
N LEU A 254 7.97 3.20 -8.65
CA LEU A 254 7.02 3.99 -7.86
C LEU A 254 7.62 5.32 -7.39
N ASP A 255 8.87 5.34 -6.93
CA ASP A 255 9.55 6.55 -6.50
C ASP A 255 9.76 7.52 -7.68
N CYS A 256 10.11 6.99 -8.85
CA CYS A 256 10.24 7.74 -10.09
C CYS A 256 8.88 8.30 -10.55
N ALA A 257 7.83 7.48 -10.57
CA ALA A 257 6.50 7.92 -10.92
C ALA A 257 5.97 9.00 -9.97
N ALA A 258 6.28 8.91 -8.67
CA ALA A 258 5.93 9.92 -7.68
C ALA A 258 6.67 11.24 -7.92
N GLY A 259 7.97 11.18 -8.25
CA GLY A 259 8.77 12.36 -8.57
C GLY A 259 8.22 13.11 -9.78
N ILE A 260 7.94 12.39 -10.87
CA ILE A 260 7.34 12.96 -12.09
C ILE A 260 5.98 13.57 -11.80
N ALA A 261 5.11 12.84 -11.07
CA ALA A 261 3.77 13.30 -10.76
C ALA A 261 3.78 14.55 -9.85
N ASP A 262 4.66 14.60 -8.85
CA ASP A 262 4.84 15.78 -7.98
C ASP A 262 5.29 17.00 -8.79
N GLU A 263 6.22 16.82 -9.74
CA GLU A 263 6.70 17.92 -10.60
C GLU A 263 5.59 18.42 -11.54
N MET A 264 4.79 17.51 -12.12
CA MET A 264 3.61 17.89 -12.92
C MET A 264 2.61 18.71 -12.10
N LEU A 265 2.35 18.30 -10.85
CA LEU A 265 1.45 19.03 -9.95
C LEU A 265 2.01 20.42 -9.60
N ARG A 266 3.32 20.55 -9.33
CA ARG A 266 3.98 21.84 -9.06
C ARG A 266 3.85 22.79 -10.24
N ASN A 267 4.01 22.27 -11.45
CA ASN A 267 3.91 23.05 -12.70
C ASN A 267 2.46 23.20 -13.20
N GLN A 268 1.47 22.71 -12.43
CA GLN A 268 0.04 22.77 -12.78
C GLN A 268 -0.30 22.11 -14.14
N VAL A 269 0.46 21.08 -14.50
CA VAL A 269 0.22 20.29 -15.72
C VAL A 269 -0.84 19.22 -15.42
N PRO A 270 -2.04 19.25 -16.05
CA PRO A 270 -3.05 18.23 -15.84
C PRO A 270 -2.62 16.91 -16.45
N PHE A 271 -2.70 15.83 -15.70
CA PHE A 271 -2.33 14.50 -16.17
C PHE A 271 -3.24 13.40 -15.62
N SER A 272 -3.13 12.22 -16.20
CA SER A 272 -3.75 11.01 -15.67
C SER A 272 -2.72 9.92 -15.50
N MET A 273 -2.73 9.28 -14.34
CA MET A 273 -1.98 8.04 -14.11
C MET A 273 -2.70 6.90 -14.84
N VAL A 274 -1.93 6.05 -15.52
CA VAL A 274 -2.45 4.87 -16.22
C VAL A 274 -1.62 3.67 -15.82
N TRP A 275 -2.26 2.53 -15.63
CA TRP A 275 -1.60 1.25 -15.41
C TRP A 275 -2.45 0.10 -15.95
N TRP A 276 -1.79 -1.02 -16.26
CA TRP A 276 -2.47 -2.23 -16.67
C TRP A 276 -2.94 -3.03 -15.46
N SER A 277 -4.22 -3.34 -15.39
CA SER A 277 -4.80 -4.22 -14.37
C SER A 277 -4.90 -5.64 -14.90
N VAL A 278 -4.07 -6.53 -14.38
CA VAL A 278 -4.11 -7.96 -14.75
C VAL A 278 -5.44 -8.59 -14.36
N ARG A 279 -5.99 -8.17 -13.22
CA ARG A 279 -7.28 -8.68 -12.74
C ARG A 279 -8.45 -8.31 -13.66
N ASN A 280 -8.48 -7.07 -14.13
CA ASN A 280 -9.57 -6.55 -14.95
C ASN A 280 -9.32 -6.77 -16.45
N GLN A 281 -8.11 -7.13 -16.86
CA GLN A 281 -7.65 -7.23 -18.24
C GLN A 281 -7.92 -5.93 -19.02
N ASP A 282 -7.70 -4.78 -18.37
CA ASP A 282 -7.98 -3.46 -18.93
C ASP A 282 -7.00 -2.41 -18.36
N LEU A 283 -6.92 -1.26 -19.04
CA LEU A 283 -6.18 -0.11 -18.58
C LEU A 283 -7.02 0.70 -17.59
N VAL A 284 -6.46 0.91 -16.41
CA VAL A 284 -7.05 1.80 -15.41
C VAL A 284 -6.48 3.19 -15.62
N THR A 285 -7.36 4.17 -15.83
CA THR A 285 -6.98 5.58 -15.95
C THR A 285 -7.49 6.36 -14.75
N TRP A 286 -6.59 7.06 -14.09
CA TRP A 286 -6.88 7.83 -12.89
C TRP A 286 -6.43 9.28 -13.06
N LYS A 287 -7.40 10.21 -13.10
CA LYS A 287 -7.13 11.65 -13.27
C LYS A 287 -6.53 12.23 -12.01
N VAL A 288 -5.49 13.06 -12.17
CA VAL A 288 -4.77 13.71 -11.06
C VAL A 288 -4.72 15.21 -11.32
N ASP A 289 -5.48 15.95 -10.50
CA ASP A 289 -5.51 17.41 -10.52
C ASP A 289 -4.84 18.02 -9.27
N TYR A 290 -4.72 17.23 -8.18
CA TYR A 290 -4.13 17.67 -6.90
C TYR A 290 -3.55 16.48 -6.10
N ARG A 291 -2.79 16.78 -5.05
CA ARG A 291 -1.96 15.80 -4.32
C ARG A 291 -2.76 14.64 -3.71
N GLU A 292 -3.95 14.90 -3.16
CA GLU A 292 -4.77 13.84 -2.55
C GLU A 292 -5.25 12.81 -3.58
N GLN A 293 -5.47 13.25 -4.84
CA GLN A 293 -5.78 12.32 -5.94
C GLN A 293 -4.57 11.50 -6.36
N LEU A 294 -3.37 12.07 -6.32
CA LEU A 294 -2.13 11.34 -6.56
C LEU A 294 -1.94 10.23 -5.51
N GLU A 295 -2.10 10.57 -4.23
CA GLU A 295 -2.02 9.59 -3.14
C GLU A 295 -3.06 8.47 -3.29
N GLU A 296 -4.29 8.83 -3.68
CA GLU A 296 -5.33 7.85 -3.96
C GLU A 296 -5.00 6.96 -5.16
N GLY A 297 -4.35 7.51 -6.19
CA GLY A 297 -3.84 6.76 -7.34
C GLY A 297 -2.86 5.66 -6.91
N PHE A 298 -1.87 6.02 -6.08
CA PHE A 298 -0.94 5.03 -5.51
C PHE A 298 -1.64 4.02 -4.62
N ARG A 299 -2.58 4.45 -3.77
CA ARG A 299 -3.38 3.51 -2.96
C ARG A 299 -4.12 2.49 -3.83
N ARG A 300 -4.65 2.87 -4.99
CA ARG A 300 -5.31 1.97 -5.95
C ARG A 300 -4.34 0.98 -6.58
N ILE A 301 -3.16 1.45 -6.98
CA ILE A 301 -2.09 0.59 -7.50
C ILE A 301 -1.75 -0.53 -6.52
N TYR A 302 -1.75 -0.29 -5.19
CA TYR A 302 -1.44 -1.31 -4.19
C TYR A 302 -2.45 -2.44 -4.07
N TYR A 303 -3.59 -2.37 -4.75
CA TYR A 303 -4.57 -3.46 -4.87
C TYR A 303 -4.42 -4.26 -6.16
N GLU A 304 -3.54 -3.82 -7.07
CA GLU A 304 -3.27 -4.52 -8.31
C GLU A 304 -2.26 -5.66 -8.12
N GLU A 305 -2.24 -6.57 -9.07
CA GLU A 305 -1.30 -7.67 -9.11
C GLU A 305 -0.09 -7.28 -9.96
N LEU A 306 1.11 -7.56 -9.43
CA LEU A 306 2.36 -7.35 -10.16
C LEU A 306 2.54 -8.46 -11.19
N TYR A 307 3.16 -8.14 -12.32
CA TYR A 307 3.42 -9.08 -13.40
C TYR A 307 4.92 -9.18 -13.70
N GLU A 308 5.32 -10.28 -14.34
CA GLU A 308 6.74 -10.57 -14.65
C GLU A 308 7.20 -9.87 -15.94
N GLU A 309 6.29 -9.59 -16.87
CA GLU A 309 6.59 -8.98 -18.17
C GLU A 309 6.91 -7.49 -18.00
N GLN A 310 8.06 -7.05 -18.52
CA GLN A 310 8.63 -5.73 -18.24
C GLN A 310 7.95 -4.59 -19.02
N THR A 311 7.22 -4.90 -20.09
CA THR A 311 6.61 -3.91 -21.02
C THR A 311 5.12 -4.17 -21.25
N LEU A 312 4.51 -5.03 -20.45
CA LEU A 312 3.11 -5.43 -20.64
C LEU A 312 2.14 -4.26 -20.63
N GLY A 313 2.28 -3.34 -19.67
CA GLY A 313 1.43 -2.17 -19.58
C GLY A 313 1.58 -1.26 -20.79
N ARG A 314 2.82 -1.04 -21.25
CA ARG A 314 3.12 -0.27 -22.47
C ARG A 314 2.54 -0.91 -23.71
N GLU A 315 2.72 -2.23 -23.90
CA GLU A 315 2.18 -2.94 -25.06
C GLU A 315 0.66 -2.90 -25.10
N MET A 316 0.00 -3.07 -23.95
CA MET A 316 -1.46 -2.97 -23.85
C MET A 316 -1.96 -1.55 -24.10
N TYR A 317 -1.23 -0.53 -23.61
CA TYR A 317 -1.55 0.86 -23.89
C TYR A 317 -1.50 1.16 -25.41
N GLN A 318 -0.40 0.78 -26.06
CA GLN A 318 -0.23 0.95 -27.53
C GLN A 318 -1.27 0.18 -28.33
N ARG A 319 -1.65 -1.02 -27.87
CA ARG A 319 -2.67 -1.82 -28.52
C ARG A 319 -4.08 -1.19 -28.47
N ILE A 320 -4.39 -0.49 -27.37
CA ILE A 320 -5.72 0.10 -27.15
C ILE A 320 -5.82 1.49 -27.78
N TYR A 321 -4.81 2.35 -27.60
CA TYR A 321 -4.83 3.75 -28.03
C TYR A 321 -4.09 4.02 -29.35
N GLY A 322 -3.40 3.02 -29.89
CA GLY A 322 -2.58 3.15 -31.08
C GLY A 322 -1.16 3.65 -30.80
N GLU A 323 -0.31 3.57 -31.82
CA GLU A 323 1.12 3.92 -31.72
C GLU A 323 1.35 5.46 -31.63
N GLU A 324 0.38 6.27 -32.03
CA GLU A 324 0.49 7.74 -32.03
C GLU A 324 0.12 8.42 -30.70
N ALA A 325 -0.34 7.64 -29.71
CA ALA A 325 -0.74 8.19 -28.43
C ALA A 325 0.47 8.70 -27.63
N GLN A 326 0.42 9.96 -27.18
CA GLN A 326 1.44 10.54 -26.33
C GLN A 326 1.29 10.09 -24.88
N PHE A 327 2.33 9.52 -24.32
CA PHE A 327 2.40 9.11 -22.91
C PHE A 327 3.82 9.22 -22.40
N LEU A 328 3.93 9.39 -21.09
CA LEU A 328 5.17 9.29 -20.35
C LEU A 328 5.18 7.93 -19.67
N TRP A 329 6.14 7.08 -20.00
CA TRP A 329 6.22 5.73 -19.49
C TRP A 329 7.31 5.61 -18.42
N VAL A 330 6.95 5.05 -17.28
CA VAL A 330 7.87 4.73 -16.19
C VAL A 330 7.95 3.22 -16.03
N GLY A 331 9.09 2.67 -16.37
CA GLY A 331 9.33 1.23 -16.35
C GLY A 331 10.81 0.89 -16.23
N ASN A 332 11.16 -0.38 -16.48
CA ASN A 332 12.53 -0.84 -16.39
C ASN A 332 13.37 -0.39 -17.60
N ARG A 333 14.52 0.21 -17.33
CA ARG A 333 15.44 0.79 -18.32
C ARG A 333 16.00 -0.24 -19.32
N SER A 334 16.10 -1.50 -18.96
CA SER A 334 16.80 -2.52 -19.76
C SER A 334 16.15 -2.85 -21.12
N TYR A 335 14.95 -2.35 -21.40
CA TYR A 335 14.13 -2.75 -22.56
C TYR A 335 13.52 -1.61 -23.36
N GLY A 336 13.88 -0.38 -23.14
CA GLY A 336 13.33 0.75 -23.90
C GLY A 336 14.20 1.13 -25.09
N ASN A 337 13.66 1.10 -26.34
CA ASN A 337 14.24 1.74 -27.52
C ASN A 337 13.89 3.23 -27.62
N GLY A 338 13.33 3.82 -26.57
CA GLY A 338 13.10 5.26 -26.45
C GLY A 338 14.33 5.96 -25.89
N GLU A 339 14.55 7.20 -26.25
CA GLU A 339 15.56 8.04 -25.57
C GLU A 339 15.16 8.12 -24.10
N ALA A 340 16.07 7.67 -23.21
CA ALA A 340 15.85 7.79 -21.78
C ALA A 340 15.95 9.26 -21.42
N LEU A 341 14.91 9.81 -20.79
CA LEU A 341 14.91 11.19 -20.31
C LEU A 341 15.82 11.38 -19.13
N THR A 342 15.89 10.38 -18.27
CA THR A 342 16.71 10.42 -17.08
C THR A 342 17.29 9.06 -16.75
N GLU A 343 18.56 9.04 -16.33
CA GLU A 343 19.18 7.89 -15.71
C GLU A 343 18.83 7.89 -14.23
N TYR A 344 17.71 7.30 -13.86
CA TYR A 344 17.36 7.13 -12.46
C TYR A 344 17.62 5.70 -12.01
N GLY A 345 18.57 5.52 -11.08
CA GLY A 345 19.00 4.19 -10.66
C GLY A 345 19.68 3.37 -11.77
N GLU A 346 20.29 2.27 -11.44
CA GLU A 346 20.93 1.37 -12.43
C GLU A 346 19.90 0.67 -13.35
N ASN A 347 18.62 0.60 -12.93
CA ASN A 347 17.62 -0.25 -13.56
C ASN A 347 16.26 0.42 -13.89
N THR A 348 16.08 1.71 -13.61
CA THR A 348 14.82 2.42 -13.88
C THR A 348 15.06 3.51 -14.93
N GLY A 349 14.18 3.61 -15.92
CA GLY A 349 14.24 4.63 -16.96
C GLY A 349 12.88 5.28 -17.19
N VAL A 350 12.89 6.56 -17.52
CA VAL A 350 11.72 7.31 -17.96
C VAL A 350 11.83 7.51 -19.47
N TYR A 351 10.80 7.17 -20.20
CA TYR A 351 10.80 7.21 -21.66
C TYR A 351 9.63 8.03 -22.19
N TYR A 352 9.91 8.84 -23.19
CA TYR A 352 8.87 9.47 -24.00
C TYR A 352 8.42 8.52 -25.11
N GLY A 353 7.13 8.32 -25.23
CA GLY A 353 6.53 7.71 -26.40
C GLY A 353 5.98 8.81 -27.30
N THR A 354 6.81 9.32 -28.22
CA THR A 354 6.30 9.96 -29.43
C THR A 354 6.72 9.05 -30.56
N ILE A 355 5.80 8.32 -31.13
CA ILE A 355 6.08 7.53 -32.32
C ILE A 355 5.67 8.40 -33.50
N SER A 356 6.66 8.83 -34.27
CA SER A 356 6.49 9.48 -35.58
C SER A 356 5.96 8.50 -36.62
#